data_d6cab8e01302531cbcfd72431cd05ea3
#
_entry.id   d6cab8e01302531cbcfd72431cd05ea3
#
_cell.length_a   1.000
_cell.length_b   1.000
_cell.length_c   1.000
_cell.angle_alpha   90.00
_cell.angle_beta   90.00
_cell.angle_gamma   90.00
#
_symmetry.space_group_name_H-M   'P 1'
#
loop_
_entity.id
_entity.type
_entity.pdbx_description
1 polymer ?
#
loop_
_entity_poly.entity_id
_entity_poly.type
_entity_poly.pdbx_seq_one_letter_code
_entity_poly.pdbx_strand_id
1 'polypeptide(L)'
;MSLFLMRTVRNCLLAVVGALMPAAADTAQAQDAYEPQRKRMVDEIAGLVRETRLETGRPALGEAVMAAMAKVPRHEFVPPAERRNAYANRPLPIGMGQTISQPFIVALMTELMEVKTGDRVLEIGTGSGYQAAVLAELAGTVYTVEIVEPLAREAEQNLKRLGYRNVVTRIGDGYLGWPEQAQFDAIMVTAAPREVPQALINQLKPGGRLVVPVGSQSAGQSLLVIAKQPDGSITRRTVLAVRFVPLTDKTGRQQ
;
A
#
# COMPACT_ATOMS: atom_id res chain seq x y z
N MET A 1 -59.02 73.61 22.91
CA MET A 1 -58.62 73.78 24.32
C MET A 1 -57.84 72.54 24.74
N SER A 2 -56.63 72.74 25.17
CA SER A 2 -55.70 71.90 25.90
C SER A 2 -55.06 70.73 25.16
N LEU A 3 -53.88 70.78 24.77
CA LEU A 3 -52.52 70.87 25.41
C LEU A 3 -52.09 69.51 26.06
N PHE A 4 -50.86 69.12 25.69
CA PHE A 4 -49.84 68.31 26.40
C PHE A 4 -49.84 66.84 26.14
N LEU A 5 -48.74 66.13 26.00
CA LEU A 5 -47.28 66.36 26.08
C LEU A 5 -46.52 65.20 25.45
N MET A 6 -45.47 65.46 24.73
CA MET A 6 -44.46 64.52 24.26
C MET A 6 -43.75 63.77 25.39
N ARG A 7 -43.50 62.47 25.24
CA ARG A 7 -42.38 61.83 25.94
C ARG A 7 -41.74 60.82 25.04
N THR A 8 -40.53 61.11 24.66
CA THR A 8 -39.55 60.37 23.98
C THR A 8 -39.05 59.19 24.83
N VAL A 9 -39.08 57.96 24.30
CA VAL A 9 -38.38 56.82 24.89
C VAL A 9 -37.35 56.34 23.88
N ARG A 10 -36.06 56.50 24.22
CA ARG A 10 -34.91 56.00 23.48
C ARG A 10 -34.78 54.49 23.75
N ASN A 11 -34.95 53.67 22.75
CA ASN A 11 -34.58 52.25 22.79
C ASN A 11 -33.10 52.07 22.47
N CYS A 12 -32.33 51.59 23.46
CA CYS A 12 -30.99 51.06 23.25
C CYS A 12 -31.10 49.66 22.63
N LEU A 13 -30.67 49.50 21.39
CA LEU A 13 -30.37 48.19 20.80
C LEU A 13 -29.00 47.72 21.30
N LEU A 14 -28.98 46.68 22.11
CA LEU A 14 -27.77 45.90 22.40
C LEU A 14 -27.59 44.89 21.26
N ALA A 15 -26.58 45.11 20.44
CA ALA A 15 -26.13 44.11 19.44
C ALA A 15 -25.27 43.09 20.17
N VAL A 16 -25.79 41.84 20.23
CA VAL A 16 -25.00 40.68 20.64
C VAL A 16 -24.26 40.17 19.40
N VAL A 17 -22.97 40.48 19.34
CA VAL A 17 -22.07 39.86 18.34
C VAL A 17 -21.66 38.48 18.87
N GLY A 18 -22.35 37.45 18.39
CA GLY A 18 -21.96 36.05 18.59
C GLY A 18 -20.75 35.73 17.70
N ALA A 19 -19.58 35.60 18.30
CA ALA A 19 -18.40 35.08 17.59
C ALA A 19 -18.59 33.60 17.31
N LEU A 20 -18.86 33.23 16.06
CA LEU A 20 -18.67 31.84 15.57
C LEU A 20 -17.15 31.65 15.45
N MET A 21 -16.56 30.85 16.32
CA MET A 21 -15.22 30.31 16.12
C MET A 21 -15.31 29.09 15.17
N PRO A 22 -14.37 28.98 14.22
CA PRO A 22 -14.42 27.86 13.28
C PRO A 22 -13.87 26.59 13.95
N ALA A 23 -14.65 25.51 13.87
CA ALA A 23 -14.28 24.15 14.28
C ALA A 23 -13.35 23.47 13.23
N ALA A 24 -12.33 24.17 12.72
CA ALA A 24 -11.41 23.64 11.71
C ALA A 24 -10.04 23.21 12.26
N ALA A 25 -9.79 23.40 13.56
CA ALA A 25 -8.46 23.12 14.13
C ALA A 25 -8.27 21.69 14.66
N ASP A 26 -9.35 20.92 14.83
CA ASP A 26 -9.27 19.60 15.51
C ASP A 26 -8.96 18.42 14.59
N THR A 27 -9.17 18.54 13.27
CA THR A 27 -8.93 17.44 12.34
C THR A 27 -7.47 17.29 11.88
N ALA A 28 -6.69 18.36 11.92
CA ALA A 28 -5.27 18.33 11.56
C ALA A 28 -4.38 17.71 12.66
N GLN A 29 -4.73 17.92 13.93
CA GLN A 29 -4.00 17.38 15.08
C GLN A 29 -4.22 15.87 15.31
N ALA A 30 -5.37 15.32 14.89
CA ALA A 30 -5.66 13.90 15.02
C ALA A 30 -4.85 13.02 14.00
N GLN A 31 -4.40 13.60 12.89
CA GLN A 31 -3.61 12.87 11.88
C GLN A 31 -2.16 12.61 12.29
N ASP A 32 -1.66 13.36 13.26
CA ASP A 32 -0.23 13.38 13.62
C ASP A 32 0.17 12.43 14.76
N ALA A 33 -0.78 11.77 15.42
CA ALA A 33 -0.49 10.88 16.54
C ALA A 33 0.45 9.71 16.21
N TYR A 34 0.56 9.34 14.94
CA TYR A 34 1.40 8.24 14.44
C TYR A 34 2.69 8.70 13.74
N GLU A 35 2.90 9.99 13.55
CA GLU A 35 4.09 10.51 12.86
C GLU A 35 5.41 10.05 13.49
N PRO A 36 5.62 10.12 14.83
CA PRO A 36 6.86 9.65 15.43
C PRO A 36 7.11 8.16 15.23
N GLN A 37 6.05 7.36 15.20
CA GLN A 37 6.15 5.91 14.97
C GLN A 37 6.48 5.63 13.49
N ARG A 38 5.84 6.34 12.57
CA ARG A 38 6.10 6.25 11.13
C ARG A 38 7.53 6.66 10.79
N LYS A 39 8.02 7.75 11.38
CA LYS A 39 9.41 8.17 11.21
C LYS A 39 10.39 7.09 11.68
N ARG A 40 10.20 6.53 12.88
CA ARG A 40 11.03 5.44 13.39
C ARG A 40 11.02 4.22 12.45
N MET A 41 9.87 3.86 11.89
CA MET A 41 9.76 2.77 10.90
C MET A 41 10.62 3.06 9.67
N VAL A 42 10.57 4.28 9.13
CA VAL A 42 11.38 4.70 7.97
C VAL A 42 12.88 4.65 8.30
N ASP A 43 13.29 5.14 9.48
CA ASP A 43 14.68 5.09 9.92
C ASP A 43 15.18 3.64 10.10
N GLU A 44 14.34 2.75 10.63
CA GLU A 44 14.63 1.32 10.77
C GLU A 44 14.76 0.63 9.40
N ILE A 45 13.88 0.93 8.45
CA ILE A 45 13.99 0.44 7.06
C ILE A 45 15.34 0.84 6.48
N ALA A 46 15.74 2.11 6.59
CA ALA A 46 17.03 2.59 6.10
C ALA A 46 18.22 1.86 6.76
N GLY A 47 18.11 1.51 8.04
CA GLY A 47 19.09 0.70 8.76
C GLY A 47 19.24 -0.70 8.14
N LEU A 48 18.13 -1.42 8.01
CA LEU A 48 18.10 -2.78 7.47
C LEU A 48 18.57 -2.85 6.01
N VAL A 49 18.25 -1.84 5.20
CA VAL A 49 18.78 -1.77 3.82
C VAL A 49 20.31 -1.76 3.81
N ARG A 50 20.93 -0.97 4.68
CA ARG A 50 22.41 -0.94 4.81
C ARG A 50 22.99 -2.29 5.28
N GLU A 51 22.32 -2.93 6.22
CA GLU A 51 22.73 -4.24 6.75
C GLU A 51 22.64 -5.34 5.67
N THR A 52 21.57 -5.35 4.89
CA THR A 52 21.30 -6.37 3.86
C THR A 52 21.83 -6.01 2.48
N ARG A 53 22.63 -4.95 2.34
CA ARG A 53 23.09 -4.44 1.03
C ARG A 53 23.81 -5.45 0.14
N LEU A 54 24.56 -6.39 0.74
CA LEU A 54 25.30 -7.41 -0.01
C LEU A 54 24.37 -8.47 -0.60
N GLU A 55 23.27 -8.79 0.11
CA GLU A 55 22.26 -9.76 -0.35
C GLU A 55 21.32 -9.12 -1.37
N THR A 56 20.81 -7.95 -1.05
CA THR A 56 19.80 -7.26 -1.87
C THR A 56 20.39 -6.60 -3.11
N GLY A 57 21.69 -6.28 -3.08
CA GLY A 57 22.35 -5.47 -4.10
C GLY A 57 21.92 -3.99 -4.07
N ARG A 58 21.29 -3.54 -2.96
CA ARG A 58 20.80 -2.17 -2.79
C ARG A 58 21.47 -1.53 -1.56
N PRO A 59 22.37 -0.55 -1.73
CA PRO A 59 23.01 0.16 -0.61
C PRO A 59 22.07 1.15 0.05
N ALA A 60 21.06 1.64 -0.68
CA ALA A 60 19.99 2.52 -0.23
C ALA A 60 18.74 2.28 -1.08
N LEU A 61 17.57 2.69 -0.60
CA LEU A 61 16.35 2.79 -1.39
C LEU A 61 16.21 4.20 -1.96
N GLY A 62 15.51 4.32 -3.08
CA GLY A 62 15.21 5.60 -3.71
C GLY A 62 14.38 6.52 -2.82
N GLU A 63 14.59 7.83 -2.93
CA GLU A 63 13.86 8.84 -2.15
C GLU A 63 12.34 8.71 -2.33
N ALA A 64 11.87 8.41 -3.55
CA ALA A 64 10.46 8.25 -3.84
C ALA A 64 9.84 7.08 -3.05
N VAL A 65 10.53 5.93 -2.95
CA VAL A 65 10.07 4.79 -2.16
C VAL A 65 10.03 5.15 -0.68
N MET A 66 11.07 5.78 -0.15
CA MET A 66 11.12 6.19 1.25
C MET A 66 10.06 7.24 1.58
N ALA A 67 9.79 8.17 0.66
CA ALA A 67 8.71 9.17 0.79
C ALA A 67 7.33 8.49 0.78
N ALA A 68 7.08 7.51 -0.08
CA ALA A 68 5.84 6.73 -0.09
C ALA A 68 5.64 5.99 1.24
N MET A 69 6.69 5.34 1.77
CA MET A 69 6.65 4.67 3.08
C MET A 69 6.38 5.65 4.24
N ALA A 70 6.89 6.86 4.14
CA ALA A 70 6.65 7.93 5.13
C ALA A 70 5.24 8.53 5.02
N LYS A 71 4.63 8.52 3.83
CA LYS A 71 3.34 9.14 3.55
C LYS A 71 2.16 8.22 3.87
N VAL A 72 2.21 6.96 3.41
CA VAL A 72 1.06 6.04 3.50
C VAL A 72 0.76 5.68 4.96
N PRO A 73 -0.48 5.95 5.47
CA PRO A 73 -0.84 5.74 6.87
C PRO A 73 -1.09 4.25 7.17
N ARG A 74 -0.04 3.49 7.42
CA ARG A 74 -0.10 2.04 7.61
C ARG A 74 -1.11 1.60 8.69
N HIS A 75 -1.34 2.42 9.73
CA HIS A 75 -2.31 2.14 10.79
C HIS A 75 -3.77 2.11 10.30
N GLU A 76 -4.05 2.67 9.11
CA GLU A 76 -5.37 2.61 8.47
C GLU A 76 -5.60 1.29 7.70
N PHE A 77 -4.56 0.47 7.53
CA PHE A 77 -4.56 -0.80 6.81
C PHE A 77 -4.43 -2.02 7.73
N VAL A 78 -4.61 -1.84 9.03
CA VAL A 78 -4.61 -2.93 10.02
C VAL A 78 -5.89 -2.90 10.86
N PRO A 79 -6.32 -4.04 11.40
CA PRO A 79 -7.45 -4.07 12.32
C PRO A 79 -7.23 -3.16 13.54
N PRO A 80 -8.28 -2.63 14.18
CA PRO A 80 -8.16 -1.73 15.34
C PRO A 80 -7.27 -2.27 16.46
N ALA A 81 -7.28 -3.59 16.71
CA ALA A 81 -6.45 -4.24 17.72
C ALA A 81 -4.94 -4.13 17.43
N GLU A 82 -4.55 -4.03 16.15
CA GLU A 82 -3.16 -3.96 15.70
C GLU A 82 -2.66 -2.52 15.45
N ARG A 83 -3.49 -1.51 15.56
CA ARG A 83 -3.10 -0.11 15.26
C ARG A 83 -1.89 0.36 16.06
N ARG A 84 -1.76 -0.05 17.32
CA ARG A 84 -0.60 0.29 18.17
C ARG A 84 0.71 -0.30 17.65
N ASN A 85 0.64 -1.42 16.95
CA ASN A 85 1.76 -2.14 16.36
C ASN A 85 1.99 -1.81 14.88
N ALA A 86 1.14 -0.98 14.26
CA ALA A 86 1.09 -0.80 12.82
C ALA A 86 2.46 -0.45 12.20
N TYR A 87 3.28 0.28 12.92
CA TYR A 87 4.60 0.74 12.46
C TYR A 87 5.77 -0.12 12.96
N ALA A 88 5.49 -1.23 13.69
CA ALA A 88 6.52 -2.20 14.03
C ALA A 88 7.00 -2.94 12.75
N ASN A 89 8.31 -3.14 12.63
CA ASN A 89 8.89 -3.74 11.42
C ASN A 89 8.74 -5.26 11.41
N ARG A 90 7.52 -5.71 11.45
CA ARG A 90 7.11 -7.12 11.37
C ARG A 90 5.77 -7.26 10.64
N PRO A 91 5.44 -8.46 10.10
CA PRO A 91 4.10 -8.72 9.60
C PRO A 91 3.08 -8.68 10.74
N LEU A 92 1.83 -8.27 10.41
CA LEU A 92 0.72 -8.23 11.36
C LEU A 92 -0.50 -8.93 10.76
N PRO A 93 -1.35 -9.59 11.58
CA PRO A 93 -2.56 -10.24 11.09
C PRO A 93 -3.57 -9.19 10.59
N ILE A 94 -4.23 -9.51 9.48
CA ILE A 94 -5.33 -8.70 8.90
C ILE A 94 -6.64 -9.48 8.78
N GLY A 95 -6.72 -10.64 9.41
CA GLY A 95 -7.88 -11.53 9.31
C GLY A 95 -7.74 -12.59 8.22
N MET A 96 -8.67 -13.54 8.18
CA MET A 96 -8.74 -14.63 7.18
C MET A 96 -7.43 -15.42 7.00
N GLY A 97 -6.59 -15.50 8.04
CA GLY A 97 -5.27 -16.16 7.97
C GLY A 97 -4.21 -15.37 7.18
N GLN A 98 -4.51 -14.13 6.79
CA GLN A 98 -3.61 -13.28 6.01
C GLN A 98 -2.91 -12.24 6.88
N THR A 99 -1.83 -11.66 6.34
CA THR A 99 -1.01 -10.66 7.02
C THR A 99 -0.69 -9.48 6.12
N ILE A 100 -0.58 -8.29 6.71
CA ILE A 100 0.12 -7.16 6.07
C ILE A 100 1.62 -7.42 6.22
N SER A 101 2.38 -7.28 5.13
CA SER A 101 3.82 -7.57 5.09
C SER A 101 4.63 -6.66 6.00
N GLN A 102 5.81 -7.14 6.44
CA GLN A 102 6.81 -6.35 7.16
C GLN A 102 7.16 -5.08 6.38
N PRO A 103 7.22 -3.89 7.01
CA PRO A 103 7.54 -2.62 6.33
C PRO A 103 8.81 -2.65 5.50
N PHE A 104 9.90 -3.23 6.01
CA PHE A 104 11.15 -3.40 5.26
C PHE A 104 10.94 -4.19 3.95
N ILE A 105 10.17 -5.26 3.98
CA ILE A 105 9.88 -6.10 2.80
C ILE A 105 9.01 -5.32 1.79
N VAL A 106 8.01 -4.56 2.26
CA VAL A 106 7.22 -3.66 1.39
C VAL A 106 8.13 -2.67 0.67
N ALA A 107 8.99 -1.98 1.39
CA ALA A 107 9.91 -1.00 0.82
C ALA A 107 10.90 -1.63 -0.17
N LEU A 108 11.52 -2.77 0.21
CA LEU A 108 12.47 -3.47 -0.64
C LEU A 108 11.82 -3.98 -1.93
N MET A 109 10.66 -4.64 -1.84
CA MET A 109 9.97 -5.15 -3.02
C MET A 109 9.54 -4.00 -3.95
N THR A 110 9.08 -2.89 -3.40
CA THR A 110 8.73 -1.68 -4.17
C THR A 110 9.95 -1.12 -4.91
N GLU A 111 11.10 -1.01 -4.25
CA GLU A 111 12.36 -0.58 -4.87
C GLU A 111 12.80 -1.51 -6.01
N LEU A 112 12.69 -2.82 -5.81
CA LEU A 112 13.11 -3.82 -6.79
C LEU A 112 12.26 -3.84 -8.06
N MET A 113 11.04 -3.31 -8.02
CA MET A 113 10.18 -3.14 -9.20
C MET A 113 10.67 -2.03 -10.13
N GLU A 114 11.43 -1.05 -9.62
CA GLU A 114 11.91 0.11 -10.36
C GLU A 114 10.76 0.88 -11.08
N VAL A 115 9.63 1.04 -10.36
CA VAL A 115 8.43 1.72 -10.86
C VAL A 115 8.72 3.19 -11.18
N LYS A 116 8.18 3.66 -12.29
CA LYS A 116 8.26 5.06 -12.74
C LYS A 116 6.87 5.71 -12.74
N THR A 117 6.87 7.02 -12.65
CA THR A 117 5.65 7.82 -12.82
C THR A 117 5.00 7.53 -14.18
N GLY A 118 3.72 7.15 -14.14
CA GLY A 118 2.97 6.77 -15.34
C GLY A 118 2.92 5.27 -15.63
N ASP A 119 3.74 4.44 -14.96
CA ASP A 119 3.72 2.99 -15.13
C ASP A 119 2.37 2.38 -14.75
N ARG A 120 2.04 1.29 -15.44
CA ARG A 120 0.92 0.39 -15.13
C ARG A 120 1.45 -0.80 -14.33
N VAL A 121 1.06 -0.89 -13.10
CA VAL A 121 1.54 -1.91 -12.15
C VAL A 121 0.44 -2.90 -11.83
N LEU A 122 0.78 -4.20 -11.79
CA LEU A 122 -0.09 -5.24 -11.26
C LEU A 122 0.43 -5.74 -9.92
N GLU A 123 -0.44 -5.78 -8.93
CA GLU A 123 -0.23 -6.45 -7.64
C GLU A 123 -1.11 -7.68 -7.55
N ILE A 124 -0.54 -8.80 -7.10
CA ILE A 124 -1.23 -10.04 -6.77
C ILE A 124 -1.19 -10.25 -5.26
N GLY A 125 -2.36 -10.24 -4.62
CA GLY A 125 -2.53 -10.29 -3.18
C GLY A 125 -2.75 -8.91 -2.58
N THR A 126 -3.91 -8.30 -2.83
CA THR A 126 -4.27 -6.98 -2.28
C THR A 126 -4.19 -6.94 -0.75
N GLY A 127 -4.63 -8.04 -0.10
CA GLY A 127 -4.70 -8.11 1.36
C GLY A 127 -5.45 -6.94 1.96
N SER A 128 -4.76 -6.14 2.78
CA SER A 128 -5.33 -4.91 3.37
C SER A 128 -5.38 -3.70 2.42
N GLY A 129 -4.68 -3.76 1.28
CA GLY A 129 -4.50 -2.63 0.36
C GLY A 129 -3.27 -1.75 0.64
N TYR A 130 -2.47 -2.06 1.66
CA TYR A 130 -1.33 -1.22 2.04
C TYR A 130 -0.26 -1.16 0.94
N GLN A 131 0.13 -2.30 0.38
CA GLN A 131 1.12 -2.33 -0.70
C GLN A 131 0.59 -1.64 -1.95
N ALA A 132 -0.69 -1.83 -2.29
CA ALA A 132 -1.34 -1.09 -3.39
C ALA A 132 -1.28 0.43 -3.18
N ALA A 133 -1.52 0.90 -1.94
CA ALA A 133 -1.41 2.32 -1.58
C ALA A 133 0.03 2.85 -1.73
N VAL A 134 1.04 2.08 -1.31
CA VAL A 134 2.47 2.45 -1.50
C VAL A 134 2.82 2.53 -2.98
N LEU A 135 2.39 1.56 -3.79
CA LEU A 135 2.59 1.58 -5.25
C LEU A 135 1.87 2.75 -5.92
N ALA A 136 0.69 3.11 -5.43
CA ALA A 136 -0.10 4.23 -5.97
C ALA A 136 0.56 5.61 -5.80
N GLU A 137 1.48 5.75 -4.84
CA GLU A 137 2.28 6.97 -4.69
C GLU A 137 3.37 7.12 -5.76
N LEU A 138 3.69 6.04 -6.48
CA LEU A 138 4.80 5.96 -7.43
C LEU A 138 4.34 5.74 -8.87
N ALA A 139 3.29 4.96 -9.06
CA ALA A 139 2.79 4.51 -10.36
C ALA A 139 1.68 5.41 -10.92
N GLY A 140 1.46 5.34 -12.22
CA GLY A 140 0.31 5.96 -12.87
C GLY A 140 -1.00 5.26 -12.51
N THR A 141 -1.03 3.92 -12.61
CA THR A 141 -2.19 3.09 -12.25
C THR A 141 -1.75 1.78 -11.63
N VAL A 142 -2.35 1.43 -10.51
CA VAL A 142 -2.16 0.14 -9.82
C VAL A 142 -3.40 -0.72 -10.03
N TYR A 143 -3.22 -1.89 -10.63
CA TYR A 143 -4.21 -2.95 -10.69
C TYR A 143 -3.89 -3.95 -9.58
N THR A 144 -4.88 -4.35 -8.79
CA THR A 144 -4.62 -5.28 -7.68
C THR A 144 -5.69 -6.38 -7.63
N VAL A 145 -5.24 -7.62 -7.46
CA VAL A 145 -6.09 -8.83 -7.47
C VAL A 145 -6.03 -9.51 -6.11
N GLU A 146 -7.19 -9.81 -5.55
CA GLU A 146 -7.35 -10.55 -4.29
C GLU A 146 -8.35 -11.69 -4.47
N ILE A 147 -8.01 -12.87 -3.95
CA ILE A 147 -8.87 -14.05 -4.02
C ILE A 147 -9.83 -14.14 -2.83
N VAL A 148 -9.44 -13.56 -1.69
CA VAL A 148 -10.24 -13.54 -0.45
C VAL A 148 -11.22 -12.39 -0.53
N GLU A 149 -12.44 -12.65 -0.98
CA GLU A 149 -13.45 -11.61 -1.25
C GLU A 149 -13.70 -10.63 -0.09
N PRO A 150 -13.82 -11.05 1.19
CA PRO A 150 -13.97 -10.09 2.29
C PRO A 150 -12.81 -9.10 2.39
N LEU A 151 -11.57 -9.54 2.22
CA LEU A 151 -10.39 -8.67 2.23
C LEU A 151 -10.38 -7.72 1.03
N ALA A 152 -10.69 -8.23 -0.17
CA ALA A 152 -10.78 -7.40 -1.38
C ALA A 152 -11.76 -6.24 -1.21
N ARG A 153 -12.95 -6.50 -0.64
CA ARG A 153 -13.98 -5.47 -0.41
C ARG A 153 -13.55 -4.46 0.66
N GLU A 154 -12.93 -4.92 1.75
CA GLU A 154 -12.41 -4.04 2.80
C GLU A 154 -11.27 -3.16 2.26
N ALA A 155 -10.33 -3.74 1.51
CA ALA A 155 -9.23 -3.01 0.88
C ALA A 155 -9.75 -1.95 -0.10
N GLU A 156 -10.72 -2.28 -0.94
CA GLU A 156 -11.34 -1.33 -1.87
C GLU A 156 -11.96 -0.14 -1.13
N GLN A 157 -12.71 -0.39 -0.05
CA GLN A 157 -13.32 0.65 0.77
C GLN A 157 -12.26 1.54 1.42
N ASN A 158 -11.20 0.96 2.00
CA ASN A 158 -10.11 1.69 2.63
C ASN A 158 -9.34 2.55 1.62
N LEU A 159 -8.99 2.00 0.47
CA LEU A 159 -8.30 2.73 -0.59
C LEU A 159 -9.13 3.92 -1.09
N LYS A 160 -10.43 3.72 -1.32
CA LYS A 160 -11.36 4.80 -1.71
C LYS A 160 -11.47 5.88 -0.63
N ARG A 161 -11.64 5.47 0.64
CA ARG A 161 -11.74 6.39 1.79
C ARG A 161 -10.47 7.24 1.95
N LEU A 162 -9.30 6.65 1.70
CA LEU A 162 -8.01 7.31 1.80
C LEU A 162 -7.61 8.10 0.53
N GLY A 163 -8.47 8.11 -0.49
CA GLY A 163 -8.31 8.94 -1.69
C GLY A 163 -7.41 8.34 -2.79
N TYR A 164 -7.08 7.07 -2.75
CA TYR A 164 -6.29 6.38 -3.79
C TYR A 164 -7.17 6.09 -5.01
N ARG A 165 -7.29 7.07 -5.92
CA ARG A 165 -8.15 7.00 -7.11
C ARG A 165 -7.50 6.28 -8.30
N ASN A 166 -6.20 6.08 -8.26
CA ASN A 166 -5.41 5.39 -9.28
C ASN A 166 -5.19 3.90 -8.96
N VAL A 167 -5.96 3.33 -8.01
CA VAL A 167 -5.97 1.90 -7.69
C VAL A 167 -7.27 1.28 -8.21
N VAL A 168 -7.15 0.20 -8.98
CA VAL A 168 -8.26 -0.59 -9.53
C VAL A 168 -8.20 -1.99 -8.91
N THR A 169 -9.24 -2.37 -8.20
CA THR A 169 -9.32 -3.65 -7.47
C THR A 169 -10.11 -4.69 -8.24
N ARG A 170 -9.73 -5.97 -8.13
CA ARG A 170 -10.46 -7.13 -8.68
C ARG A 170 -10.45 -8.29 -7.70
N ILE A 171 -11.60 -8.94 -7.54
CA ILE A 171 -11.70 -10.24 -6.89
C ILE A 171 -11.39 -11.31 -7.94
N GLY A 172 -10.35 -12.13 -7.72
CA GLY A 172 -9.95 -13.11 -8.71
C GLY A 172 -8.78 -14.00 -8.29
N ASP A 173 -8.48 -14.96 -9.17
CA ASP A 173 -7.34 -15.86 -9.00
C ASP A 173 -6.05 -15.19 -9.44
N GLY A 174 -5.13 -15.00 -8.49
CA GLY A 174 -3.84 -14.34 -8.71
C GLY A 174 -2.91 -15.09 -9.67
N TYR A 175 -3.05 -16.42 -9.80
CA TYR A 175 -2.28 -17.20 -10.78
C TYR A 175 -2.57 -16.80 -12.23
N LEU A 176 -3.76 -16.30 -12.49
CA LEU A 176 -4.18 -15.85 -13.81
C LEU A 176 -3.76 -14.41 -14.14
N GLY A 177 -3.37 -13.63 -13.12
CA GLY A 177 -3.13 -12.20 -13.27
C GLY A 177 -4.39 -11.43 -13.69
N TRP A 178 -4.20 -10.46 -14.59
CA TRP A 178 -5.30 -9.65 -15.15
C TRP A 178 -5.13 -9.45 -16.67
N PRO A 179 -5.43 -10.50 -17.48
CA PRO A 179 -5.17 -10.49 -18.92
C PRO A 179 -5.82 -9.30 -19.66
N GLU A 180 -7.04 -8.91 -19.26
CA GLU A 180 -7.80 -7.83 -19.91
C GLU A 180 -7.15 -6.45 -19.73
N GLN A 181 -6.25 -6.31 -18.75
CA GLN A 181 -5.50 -5.10 -18.45
C GLN A 181 -4.01 -5.19 -18.82
N ALA A 182 -3.56 -6.37 -19.30
CA ALA A 182 -2.18 -6.54 -19.73
C ALA A 182 -1.86 -5.57 -20.92
N GLN A 183 -0.61 -5.14 -21.10
CA GLN A 183 0.61 -5.51 -20.43
C GLN A 183 0.97 -4.51 -19.33
N PHE A 184 1.74 -4.98 -18.33
CA PHE A 184 2.16 -4.19 -17.19
C PHE A 184 3.65 -3.85 -17.28
N ASP A 185 4.02 -2.64 -16.82
CA ASP A 185 5.41 -2.21 -16.72
C ASP A 185 6.12 -2.95 -15.57
N ALA A 186 5.40 -3.21 -14.48
CA ALA A 186 5.90 -3.99 -13.36
C ALA A 186 4.78 -4.83 -12.73
N ILE A 187 5.15 -5.99 -12.18
CA ILE A 187 4.24 -6.90 -11.47
C ILE A 187 4.84 -7.24 -10.11
N MET A 188 4.03 -7.22 -9.06
CA MET A 188 4.39 -7.66 -7.71
C MET A 188 3.47 -8.78 -7.26
N VAL A 189 4.03 -9.81 -6.63
CA VAL A 189 3.25 -10.86 -5.96
C VAL A 189 3.57 -10.82 -4.46
N THR A 190 2.54 -10.66 -3.64
CA THR A 190 2.65 -10.51 -2.19
C THR A 190 2.27 -11.78 -1.41
N ALA A 191 2.11 -12.88 -2.10
CA ALA A 191 1.93 -14.24 -1.58
C ALA A 191 2.86 -15.19 -2.36
N ALA A 192 3.28 -16.31 -1.77
CA ALA A 192 4.26 -17.18 -2.39
C ALA A 192 3.60 -18.32 -3.19
N PRO A 193 3.73 -18.37 -4.53
CA PRO A 193 3.49 -19.58 -5.31
C PRO A 193 4.65 -20.56 -5.12
N ARG A 194 4.46 -21.85 -5.45
CA ARG A 194 5.57 -22.83 -5.51
C ARG A 194 6.54 -22.51 -6.62
N GLU A 195 6.00 -22.10 -7.78
CA GLU A 195 6.74 -21.68 -8.96
C GLU A 195 6.16 -20.39 -9.52
N VAL A 196 6.95 -19.66 -10.29
CA VAL A 196 6.50 -18.40 -10.89
C VAL A 196 5.40 -18.68 -11.92
N PRO A 197 4.18 -18.10 -11.76
CA PRO A 197 3.11 -18.30 -12.74
C PRO A 197 3.48 -17.75 -14.12
N GLN A 198 3.46 -18.60 -15.14
CA GLN A 198 3.80 -18.19 -16.50
C GLN A 198 2.87 -17.10 -17.04
N ALA A 199 1.61 -17.10 -16.60
CA ALA A 199 0.64 -16.06 -16.96
C ALA A 199 1.12 -14.65 -16.59
N LEU A 200 1.80 -14.49 -15.44
CA LEU A 200 2.33 -13.19 -15.01
C LEU A 200 3.52 -12.75 -15.88
N ILE A 201 4.40 -13.68 -16.24
CA ILE A 201 5.51 -13.39 -17.16
C ILE A 201 4.99 -12.95 -18.54
N ASN A 202 3.93 -13.60 -19.03
CA ASN A 202 3.32 -13.25 -20.31
C ASN A 202 2.68 -11.86 -20.30
N GLN A 203 2.15 -11.43 -19.14
CA GLN A 203 1.53 -10.11 -18.94
C GLN A 203 2.54 -8.99 -18.68
N LEU A 204 3.82 -9.31 -18.53
CA LEU A 204 4.88 -8.33 -18.33
C LEU A 204 5.34 -7.75 -19.67
N LYS A 205 5.47 -6.44 -19.77
CA LYS A 205 6.06 -5.76 -20.94
C LYS A 205 7.52 -6.17 -21.15
N PRO A 206 8.05 -6.14 -22.39
CA PRO A 206 9.49 -6.06 -22.60
C PRO A 206 10.10 -4.87 -21.84
N GLY A 207 11.19 -5.08 -21.13
CA GLY A 207 11.82 -4.11 -20.23
C GLY A 207 11.20 -4.07 -18.82
N GLY A 208 10.08 -4.78 -18.58
CA GLY A 208 9.39 -4.80 -17.30
C GLY A 208 10.00 -5.77 -16.28
N ARG A 209 9.53 -5.66 -15.01
CA ARG A 209 10.01 -6.47 -13.88
C ARG A 209 8.87 -7.13 -13.13
N LEU A 210 9.11 -8.37 -12.69
CA LEU A 210 8.24 -9.10 -11.77
C LEU A 210 9.02 -9.39 -10.48
N VAL A 211 8.48 -8.97 -9.35
CA VAL A 211 9.02 -9.25 -8.00
C VAL A 211 8.09 -10.22 -7.31
N VAL A 212 8.60 -11.39 -6.93
CA VAL A 212 7.78 -12.50 -6.44
C VAL A 212 8.52 -13.35 -5.42
N PRO A 213 7.93 -13.66 -4.24
CA PRO A 213 8.41 -14.72 -3.36
C PRO A 213 8.05 -16.09 -3.97
N VAL A 214 8.98 -17.03 -3.98
CA VAL A 214 8.75 -18.37 -4.56
C VAL A 214 9.17 -19.46 -3.57
N GLY A 215 8.40 -20.53 -3.50
CA GLY A 215 8.68 -21.68 -2.66
C GLY A 215 7.53 -22.02 -1.71
N SER A 216 7.76 -22.96 -0.81
CA SER A 216 6.79 -23.38 0.20
C SER A 216 7.25 -23.02 1.61
N GLN A 217 6.32 -22.95 2.56
CA GLN A 217 6.66 -22.67 3.96
C GLN A 217 7.56 -23.76 4.58
N SER A 218 7.47 -25.01 4.10
CA SER A 218 8.26 -26.14 4.61
C SER A 218 9.65 -26.24 3.98
N ALA A 219 9.80 -25.88 2.69
CA ALA A 219 11.06 -25.96 1.97
C ALA A 219 11.86 -24.64 1.95
N GLY A 220 11.27 -23.57 2.48
CA GLY A 220 11.82 -22.23 2.38
C GLY A 220 11.30 -21.46 1.17
N GLN A 221 11.40 -20.13 1.25
CA GLN A 221 10.98 -19.22 0.18
C GLN A 221 12.08 -18.22 -0.11
N SER A 222 12.24 -17.88 -1.37
CA SER A 222 13.19 -16.87 -1.83
C SER A 222 12.46 -15.76 -2.59
N LEU A 223 12.84 -14.53 -2.33
CA LEU A 223 12.39 -13.39 -3.14
C LEU A 223 13.17 -13.36 -4.44
N LEU A 224 12.45 -13.39 -5.56
CA LEU A 224 13.02 -13.33 -6.90
C LEU A 224 12.67 -12.00 -7.58
N VAL A 225 13.62 -11.50 -8.36
CA VAL A 225 13.38 -10.47 -9.39
C VAL A 225 13.54 -11.13 -10.74
N ILE A 226 12.52 -11.01 -11.56
CA ILE A 226 12.48 -11.47 -12.95
C ILE A 226 12.42 -10.23 -13.83
N ALA A 227 13.36 -10.07 -14.75
CA ALA A 227 13.34 -9.01 -15.74
C ALA A 227 13.11 -9.60 -17.13
N LYS A 228 12.13 -9.07 -17.83
CA LYS A 228 11.87 -9.38 -19.24
C LYS A 228 12.63 -8.37 -20.08
N GLN A 229 13.63 -8.87 -20.81
CA GLN A 229 14.49 -8.02 -21.63
C GLN A 229 13.73 -7.45 -22.84
N PRO A 230 14.24 -6.41 -23.53
CA PRO A 230 13.60 -5.87 -24.73
C PRO A 230 13.42 -6.89 -25.86
N ASP A 231 14.31 -7.88 -25.96
CA ASP A 231 14.22 -9.00 -26.91
C ASP A 231 13.26 -10.11 -26.48
N GLY A 232 12.59 -9.95 -25.32
CA GLY A 232 11.66 -10.92 -24.73
C GLY A 232 12.32 -12.02 -23.89
N SER A 233 13.63 -12.11 -23.85
CA SER A 233 14.35 -13.06 -22.98
C SER A 233 14.14 -12.73 -21.49
N ILE A 234 14.28 -13.73 -20.62
CA ILE A 234 14.00 -13.62 -19.19
C ILE A 234 15.27 -13.83 -18.38
N THR A 235 15.60 -12.88 -17.54
CA THR A 235 16.63 -13.04 -16.50
C THR A 235 15.98 -13.22 -15.14
N ARG A 236 16.62 -14.00 -14.25
CA ARG A 236 16.15 -14.26 -12.87
C ARG A 236 17.26 -14.01 -11.89
N ARG A 237 16.96 -13.32 -10.78
CA ARG A 237 17.89 -13.05 -9.69
C ARG A 237 17.21 -13.35 -8.36
N THR A 238 17.84 -14.18 -7.53
CA THR A 238 17.46 -14.36 -6.13
C THR A 238 17.98 -13.17 -5.32
N VAL A 239 17.17 -12.64 -4.43
CA VAL A 239 17.48 -11.47 -3.60
C VAL A 239 17.81 -11.90 -2.19
N LEU A 240 16.85 -12.45 -1.45
CA LEU A 240 17.01 -12.92 -0.07
C LEU A 240 15.96 -13.95 0.29
N ALA A 241 16.18 -14.67 1.39
CA ALA A 241 15.19 -15.56 1.97
C ALA A 241 14.05 -14.77 2.61
N VAL A 242 12.80 -15.22 2.41
CA VAL A 242 11.58 -14.55 2.89
C VAL A 242 10.58 -15.55 3.46
N ARG A 243 9.54 -15.02 4.10
CA ARG A 243 8.39 -15.82 4.53
C ARG A 243 7.08 -15.09 4.22
N PHE A 244 6.31 -15.65 3.30
CA PHE A 244 4.99 -15.18 2.88
C PHE A 244 3.92 -16.24 3.13
N VAL A 245 2.67 -15.81 3.18
CA VAL A 245 1.52 -16.70 3.04
C VAL A 245 1.54 -17.35 1.66
N PRO A 246 1.02 -18.58 1.50
CA PRO A 246 0.98 -19.23 0.19
C PRO A 246 0.03 -18.48 -0.75
N LEU A 247 0.43 -18.35 -2.02
CA LEU A 247 -0.51 -18.00 -3.09
C LEU A 247 -1.40 -19.22 -3.33
N THR A 248 -2.71 -19.04 -3.27
CA THR A 248 -3.67 -20.11 -3.47
C THR A 248 -4.57 -19.84 -4.68
N ASP A 249 -5.01 -20.89 -5.33
CA ASP A 249 -6.05 -20.84 -6.36
C ASP A 249 -7.45 -20.86 -5.76
N LYS A 250 -8.49 -20.87 -6.60
CA LYS A 250 -9.91 -20.94 -6.18
C LYS A 250 -10.27 -22.18 -5.36
N THR A 251 -9.44 -23.22 -5.38
CA THR A 251 -9.63 -24.44 -4.59
C THR A 251 -8.87 -24.41 -3.25
N GLY A 252 -8.17 -23.30 -2.96
CA GLY A 252 -7.34 -23.16 -1.78
C GLY A 252 -5.97 -23.85 -1.86
N ARG A 253 -5.55 -24.29 -3.06
CA ARG A 253 -4.27 -24.97 -3.27
C ARG A 253 -3.19 -24.01 -3.71
N GLN A 254 -1.98 -24.21 -3.18
CA GLN A 254 -0.75 -23.58 -3.68
C GLN A 254 -0.25 -24.40 -4.87
N GLN A 255 -0.17 -23.77 -6.03
CA GLN A 255 0.39 -24.36 -7.25
C GLN A 255 1.88 -24.06 -7.38
#